data_c54c7aa3ab3a5820f2678e8accf36b32
#
_entry.id   c54c7aa3ab3a5820f2678e8accf36b32
#
_cell.length_a   1.000
_cell.length_b   1.000
_cell.length_c   1.000
_cell.angle_alpha   90.00
_cell.angle_beta   90.00
_cell.angle_gamma   90.00
#
_symmetry.space_group_name_H-M   'P 1'
#
loop_
_entity.id
_entity.type
_entity.pdbx_description
1 polymer ?
#
loop_
_entity_poly.entity_id
_entity_poly.type
_entity_poly.pdbx_seq_one_letter_code
_entity_poly.pdbx_strand_id
1 'polypeptide(L)'
;EDGIRRYVHLGTGNYNDQTAKLYTDMGLLTCSDAIGEDATAVFNMLSGYSEPKKWNKLAVAPIWLKDKFLMLIGREAENARQGKKARIVAKMNSLCDPVIMNALYDASKAGVKIELIVRGICCIKAGVPGLSDNISVRSIVGNYLEHSRIFYFYNDGFEDIYMGSADWMPR
;
A
#
# COMPACT_ATOMS: atom_id res chain seq x y z
N GLU A 1 -10.90 19.94 -30.04
CA GLU A 1 -11.61 18.63 -29.92
C GLU A 1 -11.14 18.01 -28.63
N ASP A 2 -12.05 17.84 -27.67
CA ASP A 2 -11.76 17.14 -26.43
C ASP A 2 -11.58 15.65 -26.78
N GLY A 3 -10.37 15.13 -26.58
CA GLY A 3 -10.03 13.74 -26.80
C GLY A 3 -10.81 12.79 -25.86
N ILE A 4 -10.50 11.50 -25.91
CA ILE A 4 -11.12 10.50 -25.02
C ILE A 4 -10.78 10.81 -23.57
N ARG A 5 -11.77 11.10 -22.74
CA ARG A 5 -11.63 11.31 -21.31
C ARG A 5 -12.02 10.04 -20.55
N ARG A 6 -11.10 9.55 -19.72
CA ARG A 6 -11.34 8.35 -18.90
C ARG A 6 -11.75 8.74 -17.49
N TYR A 7 -12.80 8.12 -16.98
CA TYR A 7 -13.23 8.24 -15.59
C TYR A 7 -13.02 6.91 -14.90
N VAL A 8 -12.32 6.92 -13.77
CA VAL A 8 -11.93 5.70 -13.04
C VAL A 8 -12.42 5.80 -11.61
N HIS A 9 -13.01 4.72 -11.12
CA HIS A 9 -13.30 4.50 -9.72
C HIS A 9 -12.33 3.45 -9.15
N LEU A 10 -11.62 3.82 -8.10
CA LEU A 10 -10.75 2.94 -7.32
C LEU A 10 -11.33 2.81 -5.92
N GLY A 11 -11.32 1.62 -5.35
CA GLY A 11 -11.89 1.39 -4.02
C GLY A 11 -11.10 0.38 -3.20
N THR A 12 -11.14 0.52 -1.89
CA THR A 12 -10.59 -0.47 -0.94
C THR A 12 -11.61 -1.55 -0.61
N GLY A 13 -12.87 -1.30 -0.90
CA GLY A 13 -14.00 -2.15 -0.57
C GLY A 13 -14.40 -3.15 -1.65
N ASN A 14 -15.33 -4.01 -1.28
CA ASN A 14 -15.95 -4.97 -2.17
C ASN A 14 -17.27 -4.41 -2.72
N TYR A 15 -17.54 -4.62 -4.00
CA TYR A 15 -18.84 -4.34 -4.61
C TYR A 15 -19.84 -5.46 -4.27
N ASN A 16 -20.19 -5.55 -2.98
CA ASN A 16 -21.12 -6.54 -2.44
C ASN A 16 -22.02 -5.87 -1.41
N ASP A 17 -23.33 -5.94 -1.60
CA ASP A 17 -24.34 -5.26 -0.79
C ASP A 17 -24.39 -5.76 0.67
N GLN A 18 -24.02 -7.01 0.93
CA GLN A 18 -24.01 -7.56 2.29
C GLN A 18 -22.78 -7.10 3.07
N THR A 19 -21.60 -7.15 2.46
CA THR A 19 -20.35 -6.72 3.13
C THR A 19 -20.28 -5.21 3.28
N ALA A 20 -20.85 -4.43 2.34
CA ALA A 20 -20.87 -2.97 2.40
C ALA A 20 -21.60 -2.41 3.63
N LYS A 21 -22.51 -3.17 4.21
CA LYS A 21 -23.24 -2.76 5.43
C LYS A 21 -22.39 -2.86 6.70
N LEU A 22 -21.33 -3.65 6.67
CA LEU A 22 -20.50 -3.99 7.83
C LEU A 22 -19.11 -3.37 7.80
N TYR A 23 -18.65 -2.87 6.64
CA TYR A 23 -17.28 -2.44 6.42
C TYR A 23 -17.19 -0.92 6.31
N THR A 24 -16.07 -0.38 6.79
CA THR A 24 -15.63 0.97 6.42
C THR A 24 -14.62 0.87 5.28
N ASP A 25 -14.89 1.57 4.20
CA ASP A 25 -14.08 1.57 3.00
C ASP A 25 -13.89 2.98 2.46
N MET A 26 -12.96 3.11 1.51
CA MET A 26 -12.68 4.36 0.81
C MET A 26 -12.81 4.15 -0.69
N GLY A 27 -13.34 5.15 -1.39
CA GLY A 27 -13.43 5.20 -2.84
C GLY A 27 -12.84 6.50 -3.37
N LEU A 28 -12.18 6.42 -4.52
CA LEU A 28 -11.64 7.55 -5.26
C LEU A 28 -12.23 7.55 -6.67
N LEU A 29 -12.90 8.65 -7.03
CA LEU A 29 -13.30 8.93 -8.41
C LEU A 29 -12.30 9.92 -9.01
N THR A 30 -11.75 9.60 -10.18
CA THR A 30 -10.72 10.40 -10.81
C THR A 30 -10.81 10.38 -12.33
N CYS A 31 -10.36 11.46 -12.97
CA CYS A 31 -10.13 11.54 -14.41
C CYS A 31 -8.65 11.81 -14.75
N SER A 32 -7.73 11.46 -13.84
CA SER A 32 -6.29 11.55 -14.10
C SER A 32 -5.92 10.66 -15.29
N ASP A 33 -5.23 11.24 -16.29
CA ASP A 33 -4.83 10.51 -17.49
C ASP A 33 -3.93 9.32 -17.16
N ALA A 34 -2.96 9.51 -16.25
CA ALA A 34 -2.05 8.45 -15.82
C ALA A 34 -2.77 7.25 -15.18
N ILE A 35 -3.81 7.51 -14.35
CA ILE A 35 -4.63 6.45 -13.75
C ILE A 35 -5.57 5.84 -14.81
N GLY A 36 -6.09 6.65 -15.71
CA GLY A 36 -6.95 6.21 -16.81
C GLY A 36 -6.23 5.28 -17.80
N GLU A 37 -4.97 5.58 -18.12
CA GLU A 37 -4.12 4.72 -18.94
C GLU A 37 -3.84 3.39 -18.25
N ASP A 38 -3.46 3.42 -16.97
CA ASP A 38 -3.22 2.23 -16.17
C ASP A 38 -4.49 1.36 -16.04
N ALA A 39 -5.65 1.97 -15.80
CA ALA A 39 -6.91 1.26 -15.75
C ALA A 39 -7.24 0.58 -17.09
N THR A 40 -7.02 1.28 -18.21
CA THR A 40 -7.16 0.67 -19.54
C THR A 40 -6.23 -0.52 -19.71
N ALA A 41 -4.98 -0.39 -19.26
CA ALA A 41 -3.99 -1.49 -19.33
C ALA A 41 -4.42 -2.69 -18.47
N VAL A 42 -5.00 -2.47 -17.28
CA VAL A 42 -5.56 -3.55 -16.43
C VAL A 42 -6.66 -4.30 -17.17
N PHE A 43 -7.64 -3.60 -17.77
CA PHE A 43 -8.73 -4.25 -18.49
C PHE A 43 -8.23 -5.00 -19.74
N ASN A 44 -7.27 -4.45 -20.47
CA ASN A 44 -6.66 -5.13 -21.61
C ASN A 44 -5.91 -6.40 -21.19
N MET A 45 -5.18 -6.35 -20.05
CA MET A 45 -4.52 -7.51 -19.49
C MET A 45 -5.52 -8.60 -19.07
N LEU A 46 -6.60 -8.23 -18.39
CA LEU A 46 -7.66 -9.17 -17.99
C LEU A 46 -8.38 -9.79 -19.18
N SER A 47 -8.50 -9.06 -20.28
CA SER A 47 -9.07 -9.55 -21.53
C SER A 47 -8.09 -10.37 -22.38
N GLY A 48 -6.84 -10.53 -21.94
CA GLY A 48 -5.81 -11.32 -22.64
C GLY A 48 -5.18 -10.60 -23.84
N TYR A 49 -5.42 -9.30 -24.03
CA TYR A 49 -4.92 -8.56 -25.20
C TYR A 49 -3.48 -8.05 -25.04
N SER A 50 -2.99 -7.85 -23.81
CA SER A 50 -1.65 -7.30 -23.58
C SER A 50 -1.10 -7.62 -22.21
N GLU A 51 0.23 -7.63 -22.11
CA GLU A 51 0.97 -7.63 -20.84
C GLU A 51 1.66 -6.27 -20.68
N PRO A 52 1.18 -5.42 -19.73
CA PRO A 52 1.81 -4.12 -19.49
C PRO A 52 3.25 -4.28 -18.99
N LYS A 53 4.18 -3.52 -19.59
CA LYS A 53 5.59 -3.51 -19.16
C LYS A 53 5.88 -2.57 -17.99
N LYS A 54 5.03 -1.60 -17.77
CA LYS A 54 5.15 -0.57 -16.72
C LYS A 54 3.78 -0.03 -16.31
N TRP A 55 3.74 0.55 -15.13
CA TRP A 55 2.59 1.23 -14.56
C TRP A 55 2.96 2.67 -14.21
N ASN A 56 2.06 3.62 -14.44
CA ASN A 56 2.26 5.03 -14.11
C ASN A 56 2.00 5.29 -12.61
N LYS A 57 0.83 4.87 -12.14
CA LYS A 57 0.34 5.12 -10.77
C LYS A 57 -0.15 3.86 -10.05
N LEU A 58 -0.69 2.89 -10.76
CA LEU A 58 -1.18 1.66 -10.16
C LEU A 58 -0.04 0.71 -9.80
N ALA A 59 -0.26 -0.09 -8.75
CA ALA A 59 0.56 -1.22 -8.39
C ALA A 59 -0.32 -2.47 -8.37
N VAL A 60 -0.14 -3.35 -9.34
CA VAL A 60 -1.05 -4.49 -9.61
C VAL A 60 -0.50 -5.78 -9.01
N ALA A 61 -1.31 -6.43 -8.17
CA ALA A 61 -1.00 -7.75 -7.64
C ALA A 61 -1.35 -8.86 -8.67
N PRO A 62 -0.65 -10.02 -8.63
CA PRO A 62 0.44 -10.38 -7.70
C PRO A 62 1.83 -9.94 -8.18
N ILE A 63 2.00 -9.57 -9.44
CA ILE A 63 3.32 -9.50 -10.11
C ILE A 63 4.12 -8.27 -9.66
N TRP A 64 3.50 -7.07 -9.60
CA TRP A 64 4.22 -5.81 -9.40
C TRP A 64 4.05 -5.18 -8.02
N LEU A 65 3.00 -5.55 -7.28
CA LEU A 65 2.65 -4.87 -6.03
C LEU A 65 3.74 -5.02 -4.96
N LYS A 66 4.24 -6.24 -4.77
CA LYS A 66 5.27 -6.55 -3.77
C LYS A 66 6.57 -5.80 -4.04
N ASP A 67 7.06 -5.87 -5.27
CA ASP A 67 8.29 -5.19 -5.68
C ASP A 67 8.17 -3.67 -5.53
N LYS A 68 7.00 -3.12 -5.85
CA LYS A 68 6.72 -1.69 -5.64
C LYS A 68 6.86 -1.31 -4.16
N PHE A 69 6.26 -2.07 -3.25
CA PHE A 69 6.38 -1.79 -1.81
C PHE A 69 7.79 -1.99 -1.29
N LEU A 70 8.51 -3.02 -1.72
CA LEU A 70 9.91 -3.22 -1.36
C LEU A 70 10.78 -2.04 -1.80
N MET A 71 10.57 -1.54 -3.01
CA MET A 71 11.25 -0.35 -3.52
C MET A 71 10.95 0.88 -2.67
N LEU A 72 9.68 1.11 -2.29
CA LEU A 72 9.28 2.26 -1.47
C LEU A 72 9.85 2.18 -0.05
N ILE A 73 9.83 1.01 0.59
CA ILE A 73 10.43 0.77 1.90
C ILE A 73 11.95 0.98 1.84
N GLY A 74 12.60 0.44 0.80
CA GLY A 74 14.05 0.62 0.58
C GLY A 74 14.44 2.08 0.37
N ARG A 75 13.61 2.86 -0.33
CA ARG A 75 13.82 4.31 -0.51
C ARG A 75 13.77 5.06 0.83
N GLU A 76 12.79 4.76 1.68
CA GLU A 76 12.72 5.37 3.01
C GLU A 76 13.93 4.99 3.86
N ALA A 77 14.38 3.73 3.79
CA ALA A 77 15.59 3.29 4.49
C ALA A 77 16.83 4.03 4.01
N GLU A 78 16.98 4.27 2.71
CA GLU A 78 18.10 5.03 2.15
C GLU A 78 18.03 6.50 2.54
N ASN A 79 16.86 7.13 2.52
CA ASN A 79 16.67 8.50 3.02
C ASN A 79 17.11 8.62 4.48
N ALA A 80 16.75 7.65 5.33
CA ALA A 80 17.19 7.64 6.74
C ALA A 80 18.71 7.49 6.89
N ARG A 81 19.35 6.61 6.11
CA ARG A 81 20.83 6.46 6.12
C ARG A 81 21.56 7.75 5.71
N GLN A 82 20.94 8.54 4.84
CA GLN A 82 21.45 9.85 4.43
C GLN A 82 21.14 10.98 5.45
N GLY A 83 20.59 10.64 6.62
CA GLY A 83 20.24 11.61 7.67
C GLY A 83 18.96 12.42 7.37
N LYS A 84 18.19 12.05 6.34
CA LYS A 84 16.93 12.69 6.01
C LYS A 84 15.81 12.14 6.87
N LYS A 85 14.75 12.94 7.02
CA LYS A 85 13.50 12.46 7.64
C LYS A 85 12.90 11.36 6.79
N ALA A 86 12.56 10.24 7.42
CA ALA A 86 11.94 9.10 6.76
C ALA A 86 10.81 8.53 7.62
N ARG A 87 9.68 8.21 7.00
CA ARG A 87 8.50 7.73 7.71
C ARG A 87 7.65 6.83 6.83
N ILE A 88 7.17 5.74 7.42
CA ILE A 88 6.19 4.84 6.82
C ILE A 88 4.99 4.75 7.76
N VAL A 89 3.78 4.93 7.22
CA VAL A 89 2.53 4.62 7.94
C VAL A 89 1.74 3.65 7.05
N ALA A 90 1.35 2.51 7.61
CA ALA A 90 0.61 1.52 6.83
C ALA A 90 -0.55 0.95 7.63
N LYS A 91 -1.76 1.05 7.06
CA LYS A 91 -2.99 0.42 7.57
C LYS A 91 -3.36 -0.73 6.65
N MET A 92 -3.59 -1.91 7.25
CA MET A 92 -3.93 -3.12 6.51
C MET A 92 -4.68 -4.11 7.40
N ASN A 93 -5.23 -5.16 6.81
CA ASN A 93 -5.85 -6.21 7.60
C ASN A 93 -4.83 -7.23 8.10
N SER A 94 -3.85 -7.61 7.26
CA SER A 94 -2.88 -8.65 7.60
C SER A 94 -1.47 -8.28 7.16
N LEU A 95 -0.48 -8.58 8.03
CA LEU A 95 0.95 -8.42 7.79
C LEU A 95 1.67 -9.72 8.16
N CYS A 96 1.97 -10.54 7.15
CA CYS A 96 2.67 -11.82 7.36
C CYS A 96 3.64 -12.20 6.23
N ASP A 97 3.89 -11.32 5.23
CA ASP A 97 4.92 -11.56 4.22
C ASP A 97 6.31 -11.41 4.83
N PRO A 98 7.13 -12.49 4.87
CA PRO A 98 8.44 -12.43 5.53
C PRO A 98 9.43 -11.51 4.82
N VAL A 99 9.31 -11.32 3.50
CA VAL A 99 10.21 -10.43 2.75
C VAL A 99 9.91 -8.98 3.07
N ILE A 100 8.62 -8.60 3.10
CA ILE A 100 8.19 -7.25 3.52
C ILE A 100 8.58 -6.99 4.99
N MET A 101 8.36 -7.97 5.90
CA MET A 101 8.71 -7.80 7.31
C MET A 101 10.21 -7.58 7.49
N ASN A 102 11.07 -8.32 6.79
CA ASN A 102 12.52 -8.11 6.83
C ASN A 102 12.90 -6.72 6.30
N ALA A 103 12.29 -6.27 5.21
CA ALA A 103 12.52 -4.92 4.68
C ALA A 103 12.12 -3.83 5.71
N LEU A 104 11.02 -4.02 6.45
CA LEU A 104 10.60 -3.10 7.51
C LEU A 104 11.58 -3.11 8.70
N TYR A 105 12.11 -4.27 9.10
CA TYR A 105 13.15 -4.36 10.12
C TYR A 105 14.43 -3.63 9.69
N ASP A 106 14.86 -3.81 8.46
CA ASP A 106 16.04 -3.12 7.93
C ASP A 106 15.82 -1.61 7.83
N ALA A 107 14.63 -1.17 7.45
CA ALA A 107 14.24 0.24 7.47
C ALA A 107 14.22 0.81 8.90
N SER A 108 13.71 0.06 9.88
CA SER A 108 13.74 0.45 11.29
C SER A 108 15.17 0.62 11.80
N LYS A 109 16.09 -0.31 11.50
CA LYS A 109 17.52 -0.21 11.84
C LYS A 109 18.18 1.00 11.20
N ALA A 110 17.74 1.39 9.99
CA ALA A 110 18.22 2.58 9.31
C ALA A 110 17.70 3.90 9.93
N GLY A 111 16.72 3.84 10.86
CA GLY A 111 16.16 5.00 11.52
C GLY A 111 14.81 5.47 10.99
N VAL A 112 14.17 4.72 10.10
CA VAL A 112 12.83 5.03 9.59
C VAL A 112 11.78 4.89 10.69
N LYS A 113 10.98 5.92 10.93
CA LYS A 113 9.81 5.83 11.81
C LYS A 113 8.69 5.05 11.11
N ILE A 114 8.28 3.93 11.68
CA ILE A 114 7.30 3.01 11.10
C ILE A 114 6.10 2.85 12.04
N GLU A 115 4.92 3.23 11.57
CA GLU A 115 3.67 3.17 12.32
C GLU A 115 2.69 2.26 11.57
N LEU A 116 2.41 1.10 12.15
CA LEU A 116 1.55 0.07 11.55
C LEU A 116 0.21 0.00 12.26
N ILE A 117 -0.87 -0.05 11.49
CA ILE A 117 -2.23 -0.28 11.97
C ILE A 117 -2.70 -1.58 11.34
N VAL A 118 -2.65 -2.68 12.09
CA VAL A 118 -2.97 -4.01 11.60
C VAL A 118 -4.17 -4.56 12.34
N ARG A 119 -5.26 -4.79 11.63
CA ARG A 119 -6.52 -5.21 12.23
C ARG A 119 -6.53 -6.70 12.62
N GLY A 120 -5.97 -7.57 11.78
CA GLY A 120 -6.00 -9.02 11.91
C GLY A 120 -4.63 -9.62 12.21
N ILE A 121 -4.17 -10.53 11.34
CA ILE A 121 -2.90 -11.24 11.52
C ILE A 121 -1.72 -10.28 11.43
N CYS A 122 -0.89 -10.25 12.46
CA CYS A 122 0.31 -9.45 12.53
C CYS A 122 1.48 -10.29 13.00
N CYS A 123 2.43 -10.60 12.10
CA CYS A 123 3.59 -11.44 12.41
C CYS A 123 4.85 -10.63 12.73
N ILE A 124 4.83 -9.30 12.60
CA ILE A 124 5.97 -8.44 12.94
C ILE A 124 6.03 -8.24 14.46
N LYS A 125 7.24 -8.27 15.03
CA LYS A 125 7.49 -7.91 16.44
C LYS A 125 7.97 -6.46 16.49
N ALA A 126 7.20 -5.61 17.15
CA ALA A 126 7.55 -4.21 17.36
C ALA A 126 8.33 -4.01 18.66
N GLY A 127 9.15 -2.95 18.73
CA GLY A 127 9.85 -2.54 19.95
C GLY A 127 10.94 -3.51 20.43
N VAL A 128 11.48 -4.36 19.56
CA VAL A 128 12.61 -5.24 19.91
C VAL A 128 13.92 -4.46 19.77
N PRO A 129 14.71 -4.30 20.85
CA PRO A 129 15.96 -3.54 20.81
C PRO A 129 16.93 -4.01 19.73
N GLY A 130 17.45 -3.07 18.94
CA GLY A 130 18.36 -3.33 17.82
C GLY A 130 17.73 -3.93 16.57
N LEU A 131 16.42 -4.20 16.57
CA LEU A 131 15.70 -4.78 15.44
C LEU A 131 14.56 -3.87 14.98
N SER A 132 13.67 -3.51 15.89
CA SER A 132 12.42 -2.84 15.56
C SER A 132 12.11 -1.68 16.53
N ASP A 133 13.15 -0.99 17.02
CA ASP A 133 13.02 0.15 17.94
C ASP A 133 12.11 1.25 17.39
N ASN A 134 12.10 1.43 16.07
CA ASN A 134 11.35 2.46 15.38
C ASN A 134 10.02 1.97 14.80
N ILE A 135 9.61 0.72 15.11
CA ILE A 135 8.33 0.16 14.67
C ILE A 135 7.33 0.20 15.82
N SER A 136 6.19 0.82 15.58
CA SER A 136 5.02 0.73 16.46
C SER A 136 3.87 0.03 15.73
N VAL A 137 3.14 -0.82 16.45
CA VAL A 137 1.97 -1.53 15.92
C VAL A 137 0.78 -1.25 16.81
N ARG A 138 -0.36 -0.96 16.19
CA ARG A 138 -1.66 -0.85 16.86
C ARG A 138 -2.73 -1.55 16.04
N SER A 139 -3.86 -1.89 16.65
CA SER A 139 -5.04 -2.37 15.98
C SER A 139 -6.19 -1.39 16.15
N ILE A 140 -7.20 -1.46 15.28
CA ILE A 140 -8.44 -0.72 15.39
C ILE A 140 -9.60 -1.71 15.46
N VAL A 141 -10.42 -1.55 16.49
CA VAL A 141 -11.68 -2.26 16.68
C VAL A 141 -12.78 -1.23 16.86
N GLY A 142 -13.84 -1.33 16.10
CA GLY A 142 -14.99 -0.42 16.14
C GLY A 142 -16.30 -1.14 15.84
N ASN A 143 -17.37 -0.38 15.70
CA ASN A 143 -18.70 -0.90 15.35
C ASN A 143 -18.73 -1.51 13.95
N TYR A 144 -17.91 -1.01 13.05
CA TYR A 144 -17.75 -1.50 11.69
C TYR A 144 -16.37 -2.08 11.48
N LEU A 145 -16.26 -2.98 10.51
CA LEU A 145 -15.00 -3.61 10.14
C LEU A 145 -14.13 -2.61 9.39
N GLU A 146 -12.99 -2.25 9.97
CA GLU A 146 -12.00 -1.34 9.38
C GLU A 146 -11.26 -2.02 8.22
N HIS A 147 -11.83 -1.95 7.01
CA HIS A 147 -11.40 -2.74 5.87
C HIS A 147 -10.43 -2.02 4.92
N SER A 148 -10.33 -0.70 4.97
CA SER A 148 -9.45 0.07 4.09
C SER A 148 -7.97 -0.25 4.32
N ARG A 149 -7.20 -0.36 3.21
CA ARG A 149 -5.74 -0.45 3.24
C ARG A 149 -5.18 0.84 2.68
N ILE A 150 -4.28 1.46 3.45
CA ILE A 150 -3.66 2.74 3.11
C ILE A 150 -2.19 2.65 3.47
N PHE A 151 -1.32 3.08 2.54
CA PHE A 151 0.12 3.05 2.70
C PHE A 151 0.69 4.43 2.40
N TYR A 152 1.42 4.97 3.34
CA TYR A 152 2.04 6.29 3.26
C TYR A 152 3.56 6.17 3.37
N PHE A 153 4.27 6.87 2.51
CA PHE A 153 5.71 7.00 2.50
C PHE A 153 6.09 8.48 2.41
N TYR A 154 6.95 8.95 3.32
CA TYR A 154 7.30 10.37 3.42
C TYR A 154 8.10 10.90 2.23
N ASN A 155 8.99 10.08 1.65
CA ASN A 155 9.72 10.39 0.43
C ASN A 155 10.39 11.78 0.44
N ASP A 156 11.13 12.12 1.50
CA ASP A 156 11.85 13.41 1.62
C ASP A 156 10.94 14.65 1.42
N GLY A 157 9.66 14.55 1.82
CA GLY A 157 8.64 15.59 1.68
C GLY A 157 7.78 15.52 0.41
N PHE A 158 8.09 14.61 -0.52
CA PHE A 158 7.26 14.32 -1.71
C PHE A 158 6.32 13.15 -1.45
N GLU A 159 5.47 13.31 -0.47
CA GLU A 159 4.63 12.27 0.11
C GLU A 159 3.91 11.39 -0.93
N ASP A 160 4.06 10.06 -0.78
CA ASP A 160 3.34 9.09 -1.58
C ASP A 160 2.25 8.40 -0.74
N ILE A 161 1.03 8.37 -1.25
CA ILE A 161 -0.11 7.68 -0.63
C ILE A 161 -0.67 6.67 -1.61
N TYR A 162 -0.79 5.42 -1.16
CA TYR A 162 -1.44 4.35 -1.90
C TYR A 162 -2.65 3.86 -1.13
N MET A 163 -3.72 3.53 -1.84
CA MET A 163 -4.90 2.85 -1.31
C MET A 163 -5.21 1.63 -2.16
N GLY A 164 -5.78 0.61 -1.57
CA GLY A 164 -6.10 -0.60 -2.31
C GLY A 164 -6.80 -1.67 -1.48
N SER A 165 -6.88 -2.86 -2.06
CA SER A 165 -7.56 -4.02 -1.47
C SER A 165 -6.58 -5.14 -1.06
N ALA A 166 -5.27 -4.98 -1.27
CA ALA A 166 -4.27 -6.00 -0.98
C ALA A 166 -3.58 -5.76 0.36
N ASP A 167 -3.36 -6.84 1.10
CA ASP A 167 -2.56 -6.89 2.32
C ASP A 167 -1.09 -7.27 2.03
N TRP A 168 -0.22 -7.13 3.00
CA TRP A 168 1.17 -7.61 2.94
C TRP A 168 1.24 -9.08 3.36
N MET A 169 0.76 -9.94 2.47
CA MET A 169 0.72 -11.39 2.63
C MET A 169 1.50 -12.09 1.51
N PRO A 170 2.08 -13.29 1.75
CA PRO A 170 2.66 -14.10 0.68
C PRO A 170 1.61 -14.42 -0.39
N ARG A 171 1.96 -14.19 -1.65
CA ARG A 171 1.13 -14.58 -2.80
C ARG A 171 2.03 -15.06 -3.93
#